data_9dafb753c30932f58c59f1e65e6aea0b
#
_entry.id   9dafb753c30932f58c59f1e65e6aea0b
#
_cell.length_a   1.000
_cell.length_b   1.000
_cell.length_c   1.000
_cell.angle_alpha   90.00
_cell.angle_beta   90.00
_cell.angle_gamma   90.00
#
_symmetry.space_group_name_H-M   'P 1'
#
loop_
_entity.id
_entity.type
_entity.pdbx_description
1 polymer ?
#
loop_
_entity_poly.entity_id
_entity_poly.type
_entity_poly.pdbx_seq_one_letter_code
_entity_poly.pdbx_strand_id
1 'polypeptide(L)'
;MIQLDSPRSVSSFLQRLGRTGRRAGSVRNALFLATDNDTLLRAAGLLHLWGTGFVEPVVPPPSPRHIAAQQLLALALQEGRFARASWHEWWAGSHVMDGADEVLDYLVEQEFLAADGPWLFIGPRAEKEFGRRHFLELLSTFIADLEMKVIEGRREIGSIAPLSLTAQVIESRKPLLLAGRAWTVESIDWDRRVVAVREDLTKGRVRWGSEPMPESFEMVRARRDVLLGADPPVRLSQRAVARLAEVRTLRRDQVVEDGLVMDRSEKLSVLWAFGGLKAHATLLAALPDEVSESATADNETIRFDLHFEADLLDGLSLEGVLPAIAPQAVDGLKFSVALPRGVAAATLGERFVDRLGAGRLTRAQVQVE
;
A
#
# COMPACT_ATOMS: atom_id res chain seq x y z
N MET A 1 21.44 -18.64 2.17
CA MET A 1 19.98 -18.49 1.98
C MET A 1 19.68 -18.57 0.49
N ILE A 2 18.63 -19.26 0.09
CA ILE A 2 18.10 -19.22 -1.27
C ILE A 2 16.78 -18.43 -1.19
N GLN A 3 16.68 -17.38 -1.99
CA GLN A 3 15.49 -16.54 -2.11
C GLN A 3 14.85 -16.82 -3.45
N LEU A 4 13.65 -17.41 -3.44
CA LEU A 4 12.82 -17.51 -4.63
C LEU A 4 12.07 -16.20 -4.78
N ASP A 5 12.21 -15.57 -5.93
CA ASP A 5 11.75 -14.23 -6.24
C ASP A 5 12.22 -13.15 -5.24
N SER A 6 11.92 -11.88 -5.52
CA SER A 6 12.40 -10.78 -4.70
C SER A 6 11.43 -10.44 -3.57
N PRO A 7 11.90 -10.16 -2.35
CA PRO A 7 11.07 -9.43 -1.39
C PRO A 7 10.74 -8.03 -1.92
N ARG A 8 9.67 -7.44 -1.39
CA ARG A 8 9.16 -6.12 -1.84
C ARG A 8 9.91 -4.92 -1.26
N SER A 9 10.82 -5.14 -0.31
CA SER A 9 11.57 -4.07 0.36
C SER A 9 12.99 -4.51 0.72
N VAL A 10 13.90 -3.54 0.77
CA VAL A 10 15.28 -3.76 1.21
C VAL A 10 15.31 -4.18 2.68
N SER A 11 14.47 -3.59 3.54
CA SER A 11 14.35 -3.97 4.95
C SER A 11 13.97 -5.45 5.11
N SER A 12 13.00 -5.96 4.34
CA SER A 12 12.63 -7.38 4.34
C SER A 12 13.78 -8.28 3.85
N PHE A 13 14.51 -7.86 2.82
CA PHE A 13 15.71 -8.55 2.36
C PHE A 13 16.77 -8.62 3.45
N LEU A 14 17.08 -7.50 4.11
CA LEU A 14 18.08 -7.44 5.19
C LEU A 14 17.70 -8.31 6.39
N GLN A 15 16.44 -8.34 6.79
CA GLN A 15 15.93 -9.23 7.84
C GLN A 15 16.18 -10.70 7.51
N ARG A 16 15.94 -11.10 6.25
CA ARG A 16 16.20 -12.48 5.77
C ARG A 16 17.70 -12.77 5.69
N LEU A 17 18.49 -11.84 5.13
CA LEU A 17 19.93 -11.94 5.04
C LEU A 17 20.57 -12.06 6.44
N GLY A 18 20.04 -11.35 7.44
CA GLY A 18 20.44 -11.43 8.84
C GLY A 18 20.21 -12.79 9.50
N ARG A 19 19.50 -13.72 8.86
CA ARG A 19 19.38 -15.12 9.30
C ARG A 19 20.52 -15.99 8.82
N THR A 20 21.44 -15.47 8.00
CA THR A 20 22.61 -16.17 7.47
C THR A 20 23.89 -15.65 8.12
N GLY A 21 24.97 -16.39 8.02
CA GLY A 21 26.30 -15.94 8.48
C GLY A 21 26.38 -15.64 9.98
N ARG A 22 25.66 -16.42 10.84
CA ARG A 22 25.62 -16.18 12.29
C ARG A 22 26.77 -16.82 13.07
N ARG A 23 27.48 -17.77 12.45
CA ARG A 23 28.64 -18.42 13.09
C ARG A 23 29.87 -17.54 12.92
N ALA A 24 30.74 -17.53 13.91
CA ALA A 24 32.03 -16.86 13.81
C ALA A 24 32.80 -17.34 12.56
N GLY A 25 33.33 -16.41 11.77
CA GLY A 25 34.07 -16.70 10.53
C GLY A 25 33.17 -17.00 9.31
N SER A 26 31.86 -17.04 9.47
CA SER A 26 30.95 -17.21 8.32
C SER A 26 30.54 -15.86 7.68
N VAL A 27 30.33 -15.87 6.36
CA VAL A 27 29.91 -14.71 5.60
C VAL A 27 28.41 -14.80 5.32
N ARG A 28 27.70 -13.67 5.39
CA ARG A 28 26.31 -13.58 4.96
C ARG A 28 26.24 -13.83 3.47
N ASN A 29 25.36 -14.73 3.05
CA ASN A 29 25.22 -15.13 1.66
C ASN A 29 23.74 -15.34 1.29
N ALA A 30 23.35 -14.84 0.11
CA ALA A 30 22.04 -15.03 -0.47
C ALA A 30 22.16 -15.29 -1.96
N LEU A 31 21.40 -16.27 -2.45
CA LEU A 31 21.20 -16.57 -3.86
C LEU A 31 19.76 -16.22 -4.21
N PHE A 32 19.57 -15.34 -5.19
CA PHE A 32 18.27 -15.02 -5.75
C PHE A 32 17.98 -15.91 -6.97
N LEU A 33 16.78 -16.45 -7.03
CA LEU A 33 16.24 -17.21 -8.16
C LEU A 33 14.99 -16.50 -8.64
N ALA A 34 15.08 -15.82 -9.78
CA ALA A 34 13.95 -15.18 -10.43
C ALA A 34 13.25 -16.16 -11.35
N THR A 35 11.91 -16.22 -11.30
CA THR A 35 11.10 -17.16 -12.08
C THR A 35 10.70 -16.63 -13.45
N ASP A 36 10.66 -15.30 -13.61
CA ASP A 36 10.29 -14.59 -14.84
C ASP A 36 11.02 -13.26 -14.97
N ASN A 37 10.66 -12.46 -15.99
CA ASN A 37 11.27 -11.16 -16.27
C ASN A 37 10.97 -10.12 -15.21
N ASP A 38 9.75 -10.10 -14.69
CA ASP A 38 9.32 -9.09 -13.73
C ASP A 38 9.98 -9.35 -12.37
N THR A 39 10.06 -10.61 -11.95
CA THR A 39 10.78 -10.99 -10.73
C THR A 39 12.28 -10.79 -10.85
N LEU A 40 12.86 -10.94 -12.04
CA LEU A 40 14.26 -10.62 -12.31
C LEU A 40 14.52 -9.12 -12.19
N LEU A 41 13.66 -8.30 -12.83
CA LEU A 41 13.78 -6.84 -12.78
C LEU A 41 13.61 -6.33 -11.35
N ARG A 42 12.65 -6.87 -10.60
CA ARG A 42 12.43 -6.54 -9.18
C ARG A 42 13.65 -6.92 -8.34
N ALA A 43 14.22 -8.11 -8.53
CA ALA A 43 15.43 -8.53 -7.82
C ALA A 43 16.62 -7.63 -8.14
N ALA A 44 16.79 -7.27 -9.41
CA ALA A 44 17.86 -6.35 -9.84
C ALA A 44 17.67 -4.95 -9.23
N GLY A 45 16.44 -4.41 -9.27
CA GLY A 45 16.09 -3.12 -8.65
C GLY A 45 16.34 -3.11 -7.15
N LEU A 46 15.88 -4.15 -6.43
CA LEU A 46 16.12 -4.28 -4.98
C LEU A 46 17.62 -4.31 -4.65
N LEU A 47 18.39 -5.11 -5.38
CA LEU A 47 19.83 -5.26 -5.13
C LEU A 47 20.60 -3.99 -5.55
N HIS A 48 20.14 -3.29 -6.59
CA HIS A 48 20.67 -1.98 -6.96
C HIS A 48 20.41 -0.97 -5.85
N LEU A 49 19.16 -0.84 -5.39
CA LEU A 49 18.78 0.08 -4.32
C LEU A 49 19.52 -0.23 -3.00
N TRP A 50 19.62 -1.52 -2.63
CA TRP A 50 20.42 -1.93 -1.48
C TRP A 50 21.89 -1.51 -1.62
N GLY A 51 22.44 -1.60 -2.83
CA GLY A 51 23.82 -1.20 -3.13
C GLY A 51 24.09 0.29 -2.94
N THR A 52 23.09 1.14 -3.00
CA THR A 52 23.19 2.57 -2.67
C THR A 52 23.21 2.84 -1.16
N GLY A 53 23.02 1.81 -0.33
CA GLY A 53 22.90 1.95 1.12
C GLY A 53 21.49 2.29 1.60
N PHE A 54 20.50 2.32 0.71
CA PHE A 54 19.11 2.61 1.07
C PHE A 54 18.51 1.49 1.92
N VAL A 55 17.72 1.90 2.91
CA VAL A 55 16.78 1.06 3.66
C VAL A 55 15.53 1.89 3.87
N GLU A 56 14.38 1.28 3.71
CA GLU A 56 13.11 1.97 3.92
C GLU A 56 13.03 2.57 5.33
N PRO A 57 12.71 3.88 5.46
CA PRO A 57 12.54 4.50 6.76
C PRO A 57 11.30 3.94 7.48
N VAL A 58 11.38 3.84 8.80
CA VAL A 58 10.20 3.58 9.63
C VAL A 58 9.44 4.89 9.79
N VAL A 59 8.32 5.00 9.10
CA VAL A 59 7.44 6.17 9.17
C VAL A 59 6.19 5.79 9.96
N PRO A 60 5.98 6.36 11.16
CA PRO A 60 4.74 6.12 11.89
C PRO A 60 3.55 6.75 11.16
N PRO A 61 2.36 6.13 11.21
CA PRO A 61 1.16 6.75 10.66
C PRO A 61 0.87 8.07 11.39
N PRO A 62 0.56 9.16 10.66
CA PRO A 62 0.45 10.50 11.26
C PRO A 62 -0.70 10.63 12.25
N SER A 63 -1.79 9.92 12.05
CA SER A 63 -3.00 10.01 12.88
C SER A 63 -3.61 8.63 13.14
N PRO A 64 -3.01 7.80 14.00
CA PRO A 64 -3.48 6.42 14.21
C PRO A 64 -4.68 6.36 15.17
N ARG A 65 -5.82 6.94 14.79
CA ARG A 65 -7.04 7.07 15.63
C ARG A 65 -7.55 5.72 16.16
N HIS A 66 -7.38 4.65 15.41
CA HIS A 66 -7.72 3.29 15.86
C HIS A 66 -6.86 2.84 17.05
N ILE A 67 -5.62 3.32 17.17
CA ILE A 67 -4.76 3.09 18.33
C ILE A 67 -5.23 3.96 19.49
N ALA A 68 -5.63 5.21 19.24
CA ALA A 68 -6.20 6.07 20.29
C ALA A 68 -7.45 5.44 20.93
N ALA A 69 -8.37 4.91 20.10
CA ALA A 69 -9.54 4.17 20.60
C ALA A 69 -9.14 2.97 21.45
N GLN A 70 -8.19 2.16 20.96
CA GLN A 70 -7.69 1.00 21.71
C GLN A 70 -7.05 1.41 23.03
N GLN A 71 -6.27 2.48 23.08
CA GLN A 71 -5.60 2.96 24.29
C GLN A 71 -6.60 3.47 25.33
N LEU A 72 -7.64 4.19 24.92
CA LEU A 72 -8.71 4.65 25.83
C LEU A 72 -9.47 3.47 26.46
N LEU A 73 -9.79 2.44 25.68
CA LEU A 73 -10.40 1.22 26.18
C LEU A 73 -9.45 0.44 27.10
N ALA A 74 -8.17 0.35 26.76
CA ALA A 74 -7.16 -0.30 27.57
C ALA A 74 -6.98 0.41 28.94
N LEU A 75 -7.00 1.76 28.94
CA LEU A 75 -6.95 2.54 30.17
C LEU A 75 -8.14 2.25 31.08
N ALA A 76 -9.36 2.21 30.52
CA ALA A 76 -10.56 1.88 31.29
C ALA A 76 -10.49 0.48 31.93
N LEU A 77 -9.88 -0.49 31.22
CA LEU A 77 -9.65 -1.83 31.76
C LEU A 77 -8.58 -1.86 32.85
N GLN A 78 -7.48 -1.13 32.63
CA GLN A 78 -6.35 -1.11 33.56
C GLN A 78 -6.72 -0.46 34.90
N GLU A 79 -7.37 0.69 34.85
CA GLU A 79 -7.70 1.50 36.04
C GLU A 79 -9.08 1.20 36.60
N GLY A 80 -9.91 0.39 35.92
CA GLY A 80 -11.31 0.19 36.21
C GLY A 80 -12.17 1.40 35.84
N ARG A 81 -11.68 2.62 36.02
CA ARG A 81 -12.29 3.89 35.60
C ARG A 81 -11.25 4.97 35.51
N PHE A 82 -11.51 5.99 34.67
CA PHE A 82 -10.69 7.20 34.58
C PHE A 82 -11.56 8.45 34.43
N ALA A 83 -11.01 9.61 34.79
CA ALA A 83 -11.75 10.86 34.71
C ALA A 83 -11.76 11.41 33.28
N ARG A 84 -12.95 11.78 32.76
CA ARG A 84 -13.12 12.37 31.43
C ARG A 84 -12.31 13.64 31.23
N ALA A 85 -12.13 14.45 32.27
CA ALA A 85 -11.45 15.74 32.16
C ALA A 85 -9.91 15.64 32.10
N SER A 86 -9.33 14.54 32.63
CA SER A 86 -7.87 14.40 32.78
C SER A 86 -7.28 13.16 32.07
N TRP A 87 -8.01 12.56 31.17
CA TRP A 87 -7.53 11.37 30.45
C TRP A 87 -6.22 11.61 29.68
N HIS A 88 -6.00 12.83 29.16
CA HIS A 88 -4.79 13.17 28.40
C HIS A 88 -3.51 13.12 29.25
N GLU A 89 -3.60 13.27 30.58
CA GLU A 89 -2.44 13.22 31.48
C GLU A 89 -1.70 11.87 31.42
N TRP A 90 -2.42 10.80 31.03
CA TRP A 90 -1.85 9.46 30.88
C TRP A 90 -0.89 9.34 29.71
N TRP A 91 -1.03 10.20 28.70
CA TRP A 91 -0.21 10.18 27.48
C TRP A 91 0.43 11.53 27.19
N ALA A 92 0.80 12.27 28.20
CA ALA A 92 1.41 13.59 28.03
C ALA A 92 2.58 13.55 27.05
N GLY A 93 2.49 14.33 25.97
CA GLY A 93 3.51 14.40 24.89
C GLY A 93 3.46 13.27 23.85
N SER A 94 2.46 12.39 23.87
CA SER A 94 2.28 11.36 22.84
C SER A 94 1.37 11.85 21.72
N HIS A 95 1.91 12.00 20.52
CA HIS A 95 1.15 12.38 19.31
C HIS A 95 0.08 11.34 18.89
N VAL A 96 0.13 10.12 19.41
CA VAL A 96 -0.89 9.10 19.12
C VAL A 96 -2.28 9.55 19.58
N MET A 97 -2.32 10.36 20.64
CA MET A 97 -3.57 10.83 21.25
C MET A 97 -4.00 12.23 20.76
N ASP A 98 -3.24 12.87 19.87
CA ASP A 98 -3.62 14.18 19.33
C ASP A 98 -4.98 14.10 18.63
N GLY A 99 -5.95 14.95 19.04
CA GLY A 99 -7.32 14.96 18.53
C GLY A 99 -8.13 13.69 18.86
N ALA A 100 -7.78 12.97 19.94
CA ALA A 100 -8.53 11.79 20.37
C ALA A 100 -9.83 12.14 21.12
N ASP A 101 -10.14 13.43 21.36
CA ASP A 101 -11.41 13.85 21.96
C ASP A 101 -12.63 13.38 21.15
N GLU A 102 -12.58 13.52 19.83
CA GLU A 102 -13.63 13.00 18.94
C GLU A 102 -13.82 11.49 19.08
N VAL A 103 -12.70 10.77 19.25
CA VAL A 103 -12.75 9.32 19.49
C VAL A 103 -13.34 9.01 20.84
N LEU A 104 -12.96 9.74 21.90
CA LEU A 104 -13.51 9.57 23.23
C LEU A 104 -15.02 9.81 23.25
N ASP A 105 -15.46 10.91 22.61
CA ASP A 105 -16.89 11.24 22.52
C ASP A 105 -17.68 10.14 21.81
N TYR A 106 -17.15 9.62 20.71
CA TYR A 106 -17.75 8.50 20.01
C TYR A 106 -17.79 7.22 20.84
N LEU A 107 -16.71 6.90 21.58
CA LEU A 107 -16.69 5.73 22.46
C LEU A 107 -17.76 5.82 23.53
N VAL A 108 -18.05 7.00 24.07
CA VAL A 108 -19.11 7.23 25.05
C VAL A 108 -20.49 7.16 24.40
N GLU A 109 -20.68 7.85 23.27
CA GLU A 109 -21.95 7.87 22.52
C GLU A 109 -22.39 6.47 22.08
N GLN A 110 -21.40 5.66 21.68
CA GLN A 110 -21.63 4.30 21.17
C GLN A 110 -21.53 3.23 22.27
N GLU A 111 -21.53 3.60 23.54
CA GLU A 111 -21.50 2.70 24.70
C GLU A 111 -20.29 1.74 24.76
N PHE A 112 -19.20 2.05 24.07
CA PHE A 112 -17.90 1.40 24.31
C PHE A 112 -17.31 1.80 25.67
N LEU A 113 -17.54 3.05 26.05
CA LEU A 113 -17.30 3.56 27.39
C LEU A 113 -18.64 3.98 27.98
N ALA A 114 -18.88 3.62 29.21
CA ALA A 114 -20.03 4.10 30.01
C ALA A 114 -19.58 5.26 30.89
N ALA A 115 -20.48 6.20 31.14
CA ALA A 115 -20.21 7.39 31.94
C ALA A 115 -21.05 7.38 33.22
N ASP A 116 -20.40 7.69 34.35
CA ASP A 116 -21.07 7.97 35.64
C ASP A 116 -20.48 9.24 36.23
N GLY A 117 -21.19 10.35 36.07
CA GLY A 117 -20.69 11.67 36.38
C GLY A 117 -19.39 11.99 35.62
N PRO A 118 -18.27 12.30 36.32
CA PRO A 118 -17.01 12.59 35.69
C PRO A 118 -16.20 11.35 35.28
N TRP A 119 -16.68 10.14 35.64
CA TRP A 119 -15.94 8.91 35.45
C TRP A 119 -16.38 8.13 34.21
N LEU A 120 -15.40 7.59 33.52
CA LEU A 120 -15.60 6.69 32.39
C LEU A 120 -15.03 5.31 32.73
N PHE A 121 -15.76 4.26 32.32
CA PHE A 121 -15.41 2.86 32.52
C PHE A 121 -15.84 2.03 31.31
N ILE A 122 -15.45 0.76 31.23
CA ILE A 122 -15.82 -0.13 30.13
C ILE A 122 -17.34 -0.22 30.01
N GLY A 123 -17.83 0.05 28.80
CA GLY A 123 -19.24 0.01 28.45
C GLY A 123 -19.68 -1.34 27.88
N PRO A 124 -21.01 -1.56 27.82
CA PRO A 124 -21.59 -2.85 27.41
C PRO A 124 -21.24 -3.23 25.95
N ARG A 125 -21.03 -2.25 25.09
CA ARG A 125 -20.60 -2.53 23.71
C ARG A 125 -19.17 -3.04 23.64
N ALA A 126 -18.25 -2.49 24.43
CA ALA A 126 -16.89 -2.98 24.49
C ALA A 126 -16.83 -4.43 25.04
N GLU A 127 -17.66 -4.74 26.04
CA GLU A 127 -17.79 -6.11 26.55
C GLU A 127 -18.30 -7.08 25.47
N LYS A 128 -19.28 -6.66 24.68
CA LYS A 128 -19.82 -7.46 23.58
C LYS A 128 -18.80 -7.72 22.49
N GLU A 129 -18.07 -6.68 22.05
CA GLU A 129 -17.12 -6.74 20.93
C GLU A 129 -15.81 -7.44 21.33
N PHE A 130 -15.25 -7.11 22.50
CA PHE A 130 -13.91 -7.53 22.93
C PHE A 130 -13.89 -8.48 24.13
N GLY A 131 -14.98 -8.53 24.91
CA GLY A 131 -15.02 -9.29 26.17
C GLY A 131 -14.94 -10.80 26.02
N ARG A 132 -15.39 -11.38 24.90
CA ARG A 132 -15.41 -12.84 24.65
C ARG A 132 -14.05 -13.52 24.79
N ARG A 133 -12.96 -12.77 24.57
CA ARG A 133 -11.58 -13.23 24.70
C ARG A 133 -10.85 -12.53 25.85
N HIS A 134 -11.58 -12.16 26.89
CA HIS A 134 -11.03 -11.43 28.04
C HIS A 134 -10.21 -10.19 27.57
N PHE A 135 -10.72 -9.45 26.60
CA PHE A 135 -10.09 -8.25 26.04
C PHE A 135 -8.65 -8.45 25.48
N LEU A 136 -8.23 -9.70 25.22
CA LEU A 136 -6.89 -9.98 24.67
C LEU A 136 -6.59 -9.23 23.36
N GLU A 137 -7.63 -8.87 22.59
CA GLU A 137 -7.47 -8.11 21.36
C GLU A 137 -6.98 -6.68 21.60
N LEU A 138 -7.24 -6.11 22.79
CA LEU A 138 -6.75 -4.79 23.16
C LEU A 138 -5.27 -4.78 23.57
N LEU A 139 -4.64 -5.93 23.81
CA LEU A 139 -3.23 -6.03 24.17
C LEU A 139 -2.29 -5.86 22.99
N SER A 140 -2.77 -5.86 21.77
CA SER A 140 -1.94 -5.79 20.58
C SER A 140 -2.51 -4.81 19.55
N THR A 141 -1.67 -3.92 19.10
CA THR A 141 -1.97 -2.99 17.99
C THR A 141 -1.49 -3.51 16.63
N PHE A 142 -0.83 -4.68 16.59
CA PHE A 142 -0.35 -5.26 15.35
C PHE A 142 -1.52 -5.62 14.44
N ILE A 143 -1.47 -5.09 13.23
CA ILE A 143 -2.37 -5.42 12.14
C ILE A 143 -1.52 -6.16 11.12
N ALA A 144 -1.98 -7.32 10.66
CA ALA A 144 -1.44 -7.91 9.44
C ALA A 144 -1.64 -6.91 8.29
N ASP A 145 -0.73 -6.91 7.32
CA ASP A 145 -0.91 -6.11 6.12
C ASP A 145 -2.32 -6.31 5.59
N LEU A 146 -2.96 -5.21 5.18
CA LEU A 146 -4.30 -5.24 4.62
C LEU A 146 -4.21 -5.85 3.21
N GLU A 147 -4.02 -7.16 3.17
CA GLU A 147 -4.00 -7.93 1.94
C GLU A 147 -5.36 -8.60 1.72
N MET A 148 -5.85 -8.52 0.50
CA MET A 148 -7.01 -9.26 0.02
C MET A 148 -6.50 -10.43 -0.81
N LYS A 149 -6.86 -11.66 -0.46
CA LYS A 149 -6.53 -12.85 -1.26
C LYS A 149 -7.37 -12.88 -2.52
N VAL A 150 -6.76 -13.10 -3.66
CA VAL A 150 -7.45 -13.24 -4.94
C VAL A 150 -7.55 -14.71 -5.28
N ILE A 151 -8.78 -15.17 -5.51
CA ILE A 151 -9.08 -16.57 -5.81
C ILE A 151 -9.86 -16.71 -7.12
N GLU A 152 -9.54 -17.72 -7.91
CA GLU A 152 -10.34 -18.21 -9.02
C GLU A 152 -10.89 -19.59 -8.65
N GLY A 153 -12.19 -19.69 -8.38
CA GLY A 153 -12.78 -20.90 -7.83
C GLY A 153 -12.16 -21.29 -6.49
N ARG A 154 -11.34 -22.35 -6.46
CA ARG A 154 -10.61 -22.80 -5.25
C ARG A 154 -9.11 -22.47 -5.28
N ARG A 155 -8.63 -21.90 -6.37
CA ARG A 155 -7.21 -21.61 -6.58
C ARG A 155 -6.89 -20.20 -6.13
N GLU A 156 -5.93 -20.04 -5.22
CA GLU A 156 -5.33 -18.74 -4.90
C GLU A 156 -4.39 -18.32 -6.04
N ILE A 157 -4.59 -17.12 -6.57
CA ILE A 157 -3.81 -16.54 -7.67
C ILE A 157 -2.73 -15.59 -7.12
N GLY A 158 -3.04 -14.89 -6.03
CA GLY A 158 -2.15 -13.95 -5.38
C GLY A 158 -2.88 -13.06 -4.39
N SER A 159 -2.28 -11.93 -4.03
CA SER A 159 -2.84 -10.95 -3.09
C SER A 159 -2.82 -9.55 -3.70
N ILE A 160 -3.77 -8.72 -3.30
CA ILE A 160 -3.86 -7.31 -3.69
C ILE A 160 -4.07 -6.43 -2.45
N ALA A 161 -3.67 -5.16 -2.54
CA ALA A 161 -4.03 -4.18 -1.52
C ALA A 161 -5.47 -3.69 -1.74
N PRO A 162 -6.22 -3.31 -0.69
CA PRO A 162 -7.52 -2.67 -0.83
C PRO A 162 -7.49 -1.43 -1.74
N LEU A 163 -6.37 -0.72 -1.77
CA LEU A 163 -6.13 0.43 -2.66
C LEU A 163 -6.28 0.09 -4.16
N SER A 164 -6.04 -1.17 -4.54
CA SER A 164 -6.21 -1.64 -5.92
C SER A 164 -7.67 -1.92 -6.29
N LEU A 165 -8.57 -1.97 -5.29
CA LEU A 165 -10.01 -2.16 -5.46
C LEU A 165 -10.71 -0.80 -5.53
N THR A 166 -10.42 -0.03 -6.58
CA THR A 166 -11.07 1.26 -6.83
C THR A 166 -12.54 1.06 -7.21
N ALA A 167 -13.34 2.11 -7.11
CA ALA A 167 -14.74 2.10 -7.57
C ALA A 167 -14.86 1.59 -9.01
N GLN A 168 -13.90 1.90 -9.87
CA GLN A 168 -13.86 1.43 -11.25
C GLN A 168 -13.65 -0.08 -11.38
N VAL A 169 -12.79 -0.67 -10.57
CA VAL A 169 -12.60 -2.13 -10.56
C VAL A 169 -13.87 -2.82 -10.04
N ILE A 170 -14.52 -2.22 -9.03
CA ILE A 170 -15.69 -2.80 -8.37
C ILE A 170 -16.96 -2.57 -9.19
N GLU A 171 -17.25 -1.32 -9.60
CA GLU A 171 -18.52 -0.91 -10.20
C GLU A 171 -18.51 -1.01 -11.72
N SER A 172 -17.43 -0.53 -12.36
CA SER A 172 -17.29 -0.54 -13.82
C SER A 172 -16.72 -1.85 -14.37
N ARG A 173 -16.45 -2.84 -13.52
CA ARG A 173 -15.89 -4.14 -13.87
C ARG A 173 -14.62 -4.04 -14.71
N LYS A 174 -13.80 -3.02 -14.47
CA LYS A 174 -12.46 -2.96 -15.09
C LYS A 174 -11.64 -4.14 -14.60
N PRO A 175 -10.88 -4.79 -15.50
CA PRO A 175 -10.13 -5.96 -15.11
C PRO A 175 -9.01 -5.59 -14.13
N LEU A 176 -8.91 -6.38 -13.07
CA LEU A 176 -7.76 -6.40 -12.19
C LEU A 176 -6.60 -7.09 -12.90
N LEU A 177 -5.43 -6.47 -12.91
CA LEU A 177 -4.23 -7.08 -13.48
C LEU A 177 -3.44 -7.78 -12.37
N LEU A 178 -3.28 -9.10 -12.47
CA LEU A 178 -2.57 -9.90 -11.48
C LEU A 178 -1.92 -11.12 -12.12
N ALA A 179 -0.68 -11.41 -11.76
CA ALA A 179 0.09 -12.55 -12.28
C ALA A 179 0.15 -12.59 -13.82
N GLY A 180 0.30 -11.40 -14.46
CA GLY A 180 0.40 -11.25 -15.91
C GLY A 180 -0.89 -11.56 -16.68
N ARG A 181 -2.04 -11.55 -16.01
CA ARG A 181 -3.37 -11.78 -16.59
C ARG A 181 -4.36 -10.71 -16.17
N ALA A 182 -5.42 -10.56 -16.96
CA ALA A 182 -6.55 -9.71 -16.64
C ALA A 182 -7.65 -10.54 -15.97
N TRP A 183 -8.23 -10.01 -14.90
CA TRP A 183 -9.23 -10.68 -14.07
C TRP A 183 -10.44 -9.79 -13.88
N THR A 184 -11.62 -10.30 -14.12
CA THR A 184 -12.87 -9.64 -13.75
C THR A 184 -13.23 -10.00 -12.32
N VAL A 185 -13.45 -9.00 -11.47
CA VAL A 185 -13.92 -9.20 -10.09
C VAL A 185 -15.37 -9.66 -10.13
N GLU A 186 -15.67 -10.79 -9.50
CA GLU A 186 -17.02 -11.37 -9.40
C GLU A 186 -17.66 -11.03 -8.05
N SER A 187 -16.89 -11.13 -6.97
CA SER A 187 -17.35 -10.75 -5.63
C SER A 187 -16.18 -10.41 -4.69
N ILE A 188 -16.47 -9.63 -3.66
CA ILE A 188 -15.51 -9.24 -2.63
C ILE A 188 -16.12 -9.57 -1.27
N ASP A 189 -15.44 -10.42 -0.51
CA ASP A 189 -15.73 -10.70 0.90
C ASP A 189 -14.71 -9.92 1.75
N TRP A 190 -15.14 -8.77 2.25
CA TRP A 190 -14.29 -7.87 3.03
C TRP A 190 -13.93 -8.46 4.41
N ASP A 191 -14.85 -9.21 5.02
CA ASP A 191 -14.63 -9.83 6.35
C ASP A 191 -13.58 -10.93 6.29
N ARG A 192 -13.64 -11.76 5.25
CA ARG A 192 -12.67 -12.83 5.00
C ARG A 192 -11.44 -12.36 4.24
N ARG A 193 -11.47 -11.13 3.72
CA ARG A 193 -10.42 -10.55 2.87
C ARG A 193 -10.16 -11.39 1.62
N VAL A 194 -11.21 -11.75 0.92
CA VAL A 194 -11.16 -12.57 -0.30
C VAL A 194 -11.82 -11.84 -1.46
N VAL A 195 -11.15 -11.83 -2.60
CA VAL A 195 -11.67 -11.35 -3.87
C VAL A 195 -11.80 -12.53 -4.82
N ALA A 196 -13.02 -12.89 -5.17
CA ALA A 196 -13.28 -13.90 -6.18
C ALA A 196 -13.23 -13.27 -7.57
N VAL A 197 -12.48 -13.89 -8.47
CA VAL A 197 -12.25 -13.38 -9.82
C VAL A 197 -12.43 -14.48 -10.85
N ARG A 198 -12.65 -14.05 -12.11
CA ARG A 198 -12.65 -14.88 -13.30
C ARG A 198 -11.71 -14.31 -14.34
N GLU A 199 -10.96 -15.17 -15.03
CA GLU A 199 -10.03 -14.73 -16.09
C GLU A 199 -10.79 -14.01 -17.21
N ASP A 200 -10.33 -12.81 -17.57
CA ASP A 200 -10.84 -12.05 -18.70
C ASP A 200 -10.07 -12.43 -19.96
N LEU A 201 -10.61 -13.39 -20.70
CA LEU A 201 -10.01 -13.88 -21.93
C LEU A 201 -10.07 -12.87 -23.10
N THR A 202 -10.88 -11.81 -22.98
CA THR A 202 -11.08 -10.81 -24.05
C THR A 202 -9.88 -9.90 -24.22
N LYS A 203 -9.08 -9.71 -23.17
CA LYS A 203 -7.94 -8.76 -23.15
C LYS A 203 -6.58 -9.40 -23.41
N GLY A 204 -6.53 -10.69 -23.68
CA GLY A 204 -5.28 -11.41 -23.95
C GLY A 204 -4.33 -11.45 -22.72
N ARG A 205 -3.10 -11.98 -22.91
CA ARG A 205 -2.05 -11.90 -21.89
C ARG A 205 -1.60 -10.46 -21.78
N VAL A 206 -1.88 -9.83 -20.64
CA VAL A 206 -1.31 -8.52 -20.32
C VAL A 206 0.18 -8.73 -20.05
N ARG A 207 1.01 -8.27 -20.96
CA ARG A 207 2.47 -8.50 -20.89
C ARG A 207 3.15 -7.82 -19.71
N TRP A 208 2.53 -6.77 -19.16
CA TRP A 208 3.14 -5.90 -18.15
C TRP A 208 2.06 -5.42 -17.18
N GLY A 209 2.07 -5.95 -15.99
CA GLY A 209 1.29 -5.48 -14.86
C GLY A 209 2.12 -5.74 -13.61
N SER A 210 2.48 -4.70 -12.88
CA SER A 210 3.14 -4.89 -11.59
C SER A 210 2.15 -5.48 -10.59
N GLU A 211 2.66 -6.15 -9.57
CA GLU A 211 1.80 -6.69 -8.50
C GLU A 211 1.00 -5.55 -7.85
N PRO A 212 -0.30 -5.75 -7.59
CA PRO A 212 -1.18 -4.73 -7.02
C PRO A 212 -0.96 -4.51 -5.51
N MET A 213 0.21 -4.86 -5.00
CA MET A 213 0.67 -4.54 -3.65
C MET A 213 1.61 -3.34 -3.70
N PRO A 214 1.41 -2.34 -2.84
CA PRO A 214 2.25 -1.15 -2.83
C PRO A 214 3.72 -1.46 -2.58
N GLU A 215 4.58 -0.91 -3.42
CA GLU A 215 6.03 -0.84 -3.21
C GLU A 215 6.42 0.63 -2.98
N SER A 216 7.56 0.87 -2.31
CA SER A 216 8.04 2.23 -2.07
C SER A 216 8.43 2.91 -3.39
N PHE A 217 8.33 4.24 -3.40
CA PHE A 217 8.76 5.06 -4.53
C PHE A 217 10.19 4.70 -4.95
N GLU A 218 11.11 4.61 -4.00
CA GLU A 218 12.52 4.30 -4.24
C GLU A 218 12.71 2.91 -4.83
N MET A 219 11.92 1.91 -4.38
CA MET A 219 12.00 0.55 -4.92
C MET A 219 11.58 0.49 -6.39
N VAL A 220 10.54 1.23 -6.74
CA VAL A 220 10.04 1.28 -8.12
C VAL A 220 10.97 2.11 -9.01
N ARG A 221 11.52 3.21 -8.51
CA ARG A 221 12.55 3.99 -9.21
C ARG A 221 13.81 3.19 -9.47
N ALA A 222 14.26 2.38 -8.51
CA ALA A 222 15.41 1.51 -8.73
C ALA A 222 15.20 0.50 -9.87
N ARG A 223 13.95 0.03 -10.10
CA ARG A 223 13.64 -0.79 -11.29
C ARG A 223 13.77 0.03 -12.59
N ARG A 224 13.30 1.27 -12.57
CA ARG A 224 13.49 2.20 -13.70
C ARG A 224 14.98 2.43 -13.99
N ASP A 225 15.79 2.65 -12.96
CA ASP A 225 17.23 2.86 -13.12
C ASP A 225 17.90 1.62 -13.73
N VAL A 226 17.47 0.41 -13.32
CA VAL A 226 17.95 -0.83 -13.94
C VAL A 226 17.53 -0.91 -15.41
N LEU A 227 16.33 -0.48 -15.80
CA LEU A 227 15.91 -0.41 -17.20
C LEU A 227 16.75 0.59 -17.99
N LEU A 228 17.14 1.71 -17.40
CA LEU A 228 18.04 2.72 -17.97
C LEU A 228 19.51 2.27 -18.06
N GLY A 229 19.85 1.10 -17.53
CA GLY A 229 21.17 0.51 -17.65
C GLY A 229 21.95 0.33 -16.36
N ALA A 230 21.41 0.75 -15.20
CA ALA A 230 22.08 0.52 -13.92
C ALA A 230 22.16 -0.99 -13.61
N ASP A 231 23.33 -1.46 -13.18
CA ASP A 231 23.54 -2.83 -12.77
C ASP A 231 23.56 -2.95 -11.23
N PRO A 232 22.98 -3.99 -10.64
CA PRO A 232 23.09 -4.23 -9.22
C PRO A 232 24.54 -4.60 -8.85
N PRO A 233 25.07 -4.14 -7.70
CA PRO A 233 26.48 -4.38 -7.30
C PRO A 233 26.70 -5.80 -6.76
N VAL A 234 26.18 -6.80 -7.48
CA VAL A 234 26.26 -8.21 -7.13
C VAL A 234 26.64 -9.05 -8.35
N ARG A 235 27.17 -10.25 -8.12
CA ARG A 235 27.48 -11.17 -9.21
C ARG A 235 26.20 -11.75 -9.81
N LEU A 236 25.95 -11.46 -11.08
CA LEU A 236 24.89 -12.06 -11.87
C LEU A 236 25.40 -13.31 -12.61
N SER A 237 24.53 -14.31 -12.79
CA SER A 237 24.81 -15.42 -13.71
C SER A 237 24.77 -14.92 -15.15
N GLN A 238 25.46 -15.62 -16.08
CA GLN A 238 25.41 -15.28 -17.51
C GLN A 238 23.98 -15.24 -18.05
N ARG A 239 23.11 -16.19 -17.60
CA ARG A 239 21.70 -16.20 -17.97
C ARG A 239 20.98 -14.94 -17.47
N ALA A 240 21.23 -14.50 -16.24
CA ALA A 240 20.60 -13.31 -15.68
C ALA A 240 21.04 -12.05 -16.43
N VAL A 241 22.34 -11.94 -16.79
CA VAL A 241 22.87 -10.83 -17.58
C VAL A 241 22.17 -10.77 -18.96
N ALA A 242 22.15 -11.88 -19.68
CA ALA A 242 21.50 -11.96 -20.99
C ALA A 242 20.01 -11.60 -20.92
N ARG A 243 19.31 -12.15 -19.92
CA ARG A 243 17.88 -11.91 -19.76
C ARG A 243 17.57 -10.48 -19.35
N LEU A 244 18.40 -9.87 -18.50
CA LEU A 244 18.23 -8.46 -18.13
C LEU A 244 18.45 -7.53 -19.33
N ALA A 245 19.41 -7.84 -20.21
CA ALA A 245 19.61 -7.11 -21.46
C ALA A 245 18.39 -7.20 -22.39
N GLU A 246 17.76 -8.39 -22.49
CA GLU A 246 16.50 -8.55 -23.24
C GLU A 246 15.36 -7.71 -22.63
N VAL A 247 15.21 -7.70 -21.29
CA VAL A 247 14.20 -6.91 -20.61
C VAL A 247 14.39 -5.42 -20.85
N ARG A 248 15.62 -4.93 -20.77
CA ARG A 248 15.97 -3.53 -21.10
C ARG A 248 15.58 -3.17 -22.54
N THR A 249 15.88 -4.05 -23.49
CA THR A 249 15.53 -3.82 -24.89
C THR A 249 14.02 -3.79 -25.11
N LEU A 250 13.28 -4.71 -24.47
CA LEU A 250 11.82 -4.81 -24.60
C LEU A 250 11.06 -3.64 -23.96
N ARG A 251 11.66 -2.98 -22.97
CA ARG A 251 11.02 -1.94 -22.18
C ARG A 251 11.67 -0.55 -22.32
N ARG A 252 12.53 -0.39 -23.32
CA ARG A 252 13.29 0.86 -23.50
C ARG A 252 12.38 2.08 -23.72
N ASP A 253 11.25 1.89 -24.39
CA ASP A 253 10.31 2.95 -24.74
C ASP A 253 9.41 3.34 -23.55
N GLN A 254 9.55 2.68 -22.40
CA GLN A 254 8.81 2.96 -21.16
C GLN A 254 9.60 3.84 -20.18
N VAL A 255 10.84 4.15 -20.49
CA VAL A 255 11.74 4.88 -19.59
C VAL A 255 12.58 5.90 -20.36
N VAL A 256 12.83 7.02 -19.73
CA VAL A 256 13.70 8.10 -20.22
C VAL A 256 14.59 8.57 -19.07
N GLU A 257 15.80 9.07 -19.33
CA GLU A 257 16.73 9.50 -18.27
C GLU A 257 16.11 10.58 -17.38
N ASP A 258 15.58 11.63 -18.00
CA ASP A 258 14.95 12.76 -17.31
C ASP A 258 13.46 12.83 -17.66
N GLY A 259 12.60 12.54 -16.68
CA GLY A 259 11.16 12.67 -16.85
C GLY A 259 10.38 11.37 -16.78
N LEU A 260 9.20 11.40 -17.36
CA LEU A 260 8.23 10.30 -17.47
C LEU A 260 7.88 10.11 -18.93
N VAL A 261 7.44 8.91 -19.30
CA VAL A 261 6.96 8.60 -20.65
C VAL A 261 5.46 8.44 -20.63
N MET A 262 4.76 8.98 -21.61
CA MET A 262 3.34 8.82 -21.78
C MET A 262 3.02 8.36 -23.20
N ASP A 263 2.50 7.13 -23.31
CA ASP A 263 1.85 6.62 -24.52
C ASP A 263 0.45 7.21 -24.61
N ARG A 264 0.14 7.94 -25.66
CA ARG A 264 -1.12 8.66 -25.78
C ARG A 264 -1.88 8.34 -27.07
N SER A 265 -3.15 8.03 -26.94
CA SER A 265 -4.09 7.89 -28.03
C SER A 265 -5.38 8.68 -27.75
N GLU A 266 -6.31 8.69 -28.71
CA GLU A 266 -7.58 9.42 -28.55
C GLU A 266 -8.43 8.95 -27.35
N LYS A 267 -8.32 7.68 -26.95
CA LYS A 267 -9.17 7.05 -25.92
C LYS A 267 -8.42 6.45 -24.75
N LEU A 268 -7.11 6.46 -24.80
CA LEU A 268 -6.27 5.82 -23.79
C LEU A 268 -4.96 6.57 -23.65
N SER A 269 -4.59 6.87 -22.42
CA SER A 269 -3.25 7.37 -22.09
C SER A 269 -2.62 6.48 -21.02
N VAL A 270 -1.37 6.14 -21.16
CA VAL A 270 -0.60 5.34 -20.20
C VAL A 270 0.62 6.13 -19.79
N LEU A 271 0.66 6.58 -18.56
CA LEU A 271 1.81 7.26 -17.96
C LEU A 271 2.72 6.26 -17.27
N TRP A 272 3.93 6.05 -17.78
CA TRP A 272 4.99 5.25 -17.19
C TRP A 272 5.71 6.07 -16.11
N ALA A 273 5.10 6.13 -14.92
CA ALA A 273 5.53 7.03 -13.87
C ALA A 273 6.55 6.41 -12.89
N PHE A 274 6.57 5.09 -12.75
CA PHE A 274 7.47 4.36 -11.83
C PHE A 274 7.52 4.97 -10.42
N GLY A 275 6.35 5.36 -9.89
CA GLY A 275 6.23 6.08 -8.62
C GLY A 275 5.80 5.22 -7.44
N GLY A 276 5.36 3.99 -7.70
CA GLY A 276 4.73 3.14 -6.68
C GLY A 276 3.24 3.46 -6.50
N LEU A 277 2.47 2.42 -6.16
CA LEU A 277 1.02 2.51 -6.09
C LEU A 277 0.52 3.61 -5.13
N LYS A 278 1.20 3.84 -4.00
CA LYS A 278 0.80 4.90 -3.05
C LYS A 278 0.96 6.30 -3.64
N ALA A 279 2.09 6.59 -4.28
CA ALA A 279 2.30 7.89 -4.92
C ALA A 279 1.31 8.10 -6.08
N HIS A 280 1.06 7.07 -6.88
CA HIS A 280 0.07 7.13 -7.96
C HIS A 280 -1.35 7.37 -7.43
N ALA A 281 -1.76 6.66 -6.39
CA ALA A 281 -3.08 6.84 -5.78
C ALA A 281 -3.22 8.22 -5.12
N THR A 282 -2.15 8.74 -4.52
CA THR A 282 -2.12 10.11 -3.97
C THR A 282 -2.23 11.14 -5.09
N LEU A 283 -1.53 10.94 -6.20
CA LEU A 283 -1.60 11.80 -7.36
C LEU A 283 -3.01 11.79 -7.98
N LEU A 284 -3.60 10.61 -8.17
CA LEU A 284 -4.95 10.48 -8.70
C LEU A 284 -6.00 11.17 -7.84
N ALA A 285 -5.87 11.10 -6.52
CA ALA A 285 -6.78 11.76 -5.58
C ALA A 285 -6.66 13.30 -5.58
N ALA A 286 -5.61 13.86 -6.19
CA ALA A 286 -5.43 15.30 -6.37
C ALA A 286 -5.94 15.80 -7.73
N LEU A 287 -6.24 14.90 -8.67
CA LEU A 287 -6.79 15.23 -9.98
C LEU A 287 -8.33 15.46 -9.90
N PRO A 288 -8.90 16.16 -10.87
CA PRO A 288 -10.36 16.28 -10.98
C PRO A 288 -11.04 14.90 -11.00
N ASP A 289 -12.23 14.79 -10.41
CA ASP A 289 -12.97 13.54 -10.27
C ASP A 289 -13.18 12.82 -11.61
N GLU A 290 -13.54 13.56 -12.67
CA GLU A 290 -13.74 13.02 -14.01
C GLU A 290 -12.49 12.30 -14.56
N VAL A 291 -11.31 12.82 -14.23
CA VAL A 291 -10.01 12.23 -14.64
C VAL A 291 -9.66 11.05 -13.75
N SER A 292 -9.75 11.24 -12.44
CA SER A 292 -9.39 10.20 -11.46
C SER A 292 -10.32 8.99 -11.57
N GLU A 293 -11.61 9.18 -11.81
CA GLU A 293 -12.57 8.09 -12.05
C GLU A 293 -12.30 7.32 -13.35
N SER A 294 -11.67 7.92 -14.35
CA SER A 294 -11.25 7.23 -15.58
C SER A 294 -9.99 6.41 -15.40
N ALA A 295 -9.24 6.60 -14.30
CA ALA A 295 -7.89 6.10 -14.15
C ALA A 295 -7.78 4.80 -13.33
N THR A 296 -6.79 3.98 -13.65
CA THR A 296 -6.32 2.86 -12.85
C THR A 296 -4.81 2.95 -12.68
N ALA A 297 -4.29 2.50 -11.55
CA ALA A 297 -2.85 2.56 -11.28
C ALA A 297 -2.30 1.26 -10.73
N ASP A 298 -1.03 1.00 -11.04
CA ASP A 298 -0.19 0.01 -10.41
C ASP A 298 1.10 0.67 -9.88
N ASN A 299 2.14 -0.09 -9.57
CA ASN A 299 3.39 0.48 -9.08
C ASN A 299 4.19 1.23 -10.18
N GLU A 300 4.01 0.91 -11.45
CA GLU A 300 4.81 1.43 -12.56
C GLU A 300 4.05 2.43 -13.42
N THR A 301 2.72 2.24 -13.56
CA THR A 301 1.90 2.99 -14.50
C THR A 301 0.66 3.61 -13.87
N ILE A 302 0.21 4.70 -14.48
CA ILE A 302 -1.15 5.22 -14.36
C ILE A 302 -1.78 5.16 -15.75
N ARG A 303 -2.92 4.51 -15.85
CA ARG A 303 -3.68 4.36 -17.08
C ARG A 303 -4.97 5.15 -16.98
N PHE A 304 -5.20 6.03 -17.94
CA PHE A 304 -6.42 6.83 -18.08
C PHE A 304 -7.20 6.32 -19.29
N ASP A 305 -8.47 5.97 -19.12
CA ASP A 305 -9.37 5.60 -20.23
C ASP A 305 -9.95 6.86 -20.90
N LEU A 306 -9.08 7.83 -21.16
CA LEU A 306 -9.33 9.08 -21.86
C LEU A 306 -8.02 9.63 -22.41
N HIS A 307 -8.14 10.68 -23.23
CA HIS A 307 -6.99 11.48 -23.62
C HIS A 307 -6.58 12.37 -22.43
N PHE A 308 -5.41 12.07 -21.84
CA PHE A 308 -4.89 12.78 -20.67
C PHE A 308 -3.88 13.84 -21.09
N GLU A 309 -4.05 15.07 -20.61
CA GLU A 309 -3.09 16.15 -20.82
C GLU A 309 -2.12 16.23 -19.63
N ALA A 310 -0.82 16.22 -19.94
CA ALA A 310 0.23 16.17 -18.92
C ALA A 310 0.32 17.44 -18.07
N ASP A 311 -0.12 18.57 -18.59
CA ASP A 311 -0.18 19.86 -17.88
C ASP A 311 -1.14 19.85 -16.69
N LEU A 312 -2.08 18.91 -16.64
CA LEU A 312 -2.91 18.67 -15.47
C LEU A 312 -2.12 18.23 -14.22
N LEU A 313 -0.88 17.78 -14.41
CA LEU A 313 0.03 17.46 -13.29
C LEU A 313 0.68 18.70 -12.69
N ASP A 314 0.74 19.80 -13.44
CA ASP A 314 1.43 21.01 -13.03
C ASP A 314 0.66 21.73 -11.93
N GLY A 315 1.36 22.09 -10.86
CA GLY A 315 0.80 22.91 -9.79
C GLY A 315 -0.25 22.22 -8.91
N LEU A 316 -0.43 20.89 -9.01
CA LEU A 316 -1.35 20.15 -8.15
C LEU A 316 -0.98 20.31 -6.67
N SER A 317 -1.97 20.69 -5.86
CA SER A 317 -1.84 20.67 -4.41
C SER A 317 -2.06 19.26 -3.87
N LEU A 318 -1.09 18.76 -3.13
CA LEU A 318 -1.18 17.45 -2.48
C LEU A 318 -1.48 17.57 -0.97
N GLU A 319 -1.70 18.80 -0.47
CA GLU A 319 -2.01 19.06 0.93
C GLU A 319 -3.41 18.55 1.27
N GLY A 320 -3.53 17.78 2.34
CA GLY A 320 -4.81 17.21 2.78
C GLY A 320 -5.37 16.09 1.90
N VAL A 321 -4.74 15.79 0.76
CA VAL A 321 -5.21 14.75 -0.16
C VAL A 321 -5.06 13.36 0.46
N LEU A 322 -6.13 12.57 0.39
CA LEU A 322 -6.17 11.16 0.78
C LEU A 322 -6.62 10.30 -0.42
N PRO A 323 -5.94 9.19 -0.70
CA PRO A 323 -6.38 8.24 -1.72
C PRO A 323 -7.80 7.75 -1.47
N ALA A 324 -8.60 7.62 -2.52
CA ALA A 324 -9.92 7.00 -2.44
C ALA A 324 -9.78 5.51 -2.08
N ILE A 325 -10.45 5.10 -1.01
CA ILE A 325 -10.49 3.72 -0.53
C ILE A 325 -11.94 3.29 -0.45
N ALA A 326 -12.23 2.06 -0.88
CA ALA A 326 -13.58 1.51 -0.76
C ALA A 326 -14.05 1.59 0.70
N PRO A 327 -15.26 2.11 0.96
CA PRO A 327 -15.77 2.29 2.34
C PRO A 327 -15.76 1.01 3.17
N GLN A 328 -15.91 -0.14 2.52
CA GLN A 328 -15.89 -1.47 3.15
C GLN A 328 -14.47 -1.90 3.58
N ALA A 329 -13.42 -1.34 2.97
CA ALA A 329 -12.04 -1.65 3.37
C ALA A 329 -11.73 -1.20 4.80
N VAL A 330 -12.51 -0.23 5.33
CA VAL A 330 -12.42 0.26 6.69
C VAL A 330 -12.67 -0.86 7.72
N ASP A 331 -13.53 -1.82 7.39
CA ASP A 331 -13.86 -2.94 8.27
C ASP A 331 -12.63 -3.85 8.51
N GLY A 332 -11.64 -3.82 7.61
CA GLY A 332 -10.34 -4.47 7.78
C GLY A 332 -9.37 -3.77 8.74
N LEU A 333 -9.61 -2.51 9.09
CA LEU A 333 -8.78 -1.77 10.04
C LEU A 333 -9.12 -2.22 11.47
N LYS A 334 -8.13 -2.72 12.19
CA LYS A 334 -8.34 -3.15 13.59
C LYS A 334 -8.88 -1.99 14.44
N PHE A 335 -9.86 -2.27 15.27
CA PHE A 335 -10.58 -1.29 16.10
C PHE A 335 -11.38 -0.24 15.32
N SER A 336 -11.62 -0.41 14.02
CA SER A 336 -12.46 0.51 13.23
C SER A 336 -13.88 0.62 13.77
N VAL A 337 -14.42 -0.43 14.39
CA VAL A 337 -15.73 -0.43 15.03
C VAL A 337 -15.83 0.56 16.19
N ALA A 338 -14.70 0.92 16.80
CA ALA A 338 -14.57 1.87 17.89
C ALA A 338 -14.24 3.31 17.39
N LEU A 339 -14.48 3.59 16.11
CA LEU A 339 -14.27 4.90 15.47
C LEU A 339 -15.50 5.34 14.68
N PRO A 340 -15.75 6.65 14.56
CA PRO A 340 -16.61 7.18 13.53
C PRO A 340 -16.14 6.69 12.16
N ARG A 341 -17.06 6.32 11.27
CA ARG A 341 -16.70 5.71 9.98
C ARG A 341 -15.81 6.62 9.12
N GLY A 342 -16.07 7.93 9.14
CA GLY A 342 -15.23 8.92 8.46
C GLY A 342 -13.80 8.99 9.01
N VAL A 343 -13.66 8.94 10.35
CA VAL A 343 -12.34 8.94 11.02
C VAL A 343 -11.58 7.65 10.71
N ALA A 344 -12.26 6.52 10.70
CA ALA A 344 -11.66 5.24 10.33
C ALA A 344 -11.19 5.24 8.86
N ALA A 345 -11.98 5.81 7.93
CA ALA A 345 -11.62 5.95 6.53
C ALA A 345 -10.39 6.88 6.35
N ALA A 346 -10.37 8.03 7.01
CA ALA A 346 -9.23 8.94 7.00
C ALA A 346 -7.97 8.26 7.57
N THR A 347 -8.10 7.55 8.71
CA THR A 347 -7.00 6.79 9.34
C THR A 347 -6.43 5.73 8.38
N LEU A 348 -7.29 5.06 7.62
CA LEU A 348 -6.86 4.08 6.62
C LEU A 348 -6.23 4.79 5.41
N GLY A 349 -6.81 5.90 4.94
CA GLY A 349 -6.30 6.71 3.85
C GLY A 349 -4.86 7.19 4.09
N GLU A 350 -4.57 7.69 5.28
CA GLU A 350 -3.23 8.14 5.67
C GLU A 350 -2.16 7.02 5.59
N ARG A 351 -2.54 5.76 5.71
CA ARG A 351 -1.60 4.64 5.55
C ARG A 351 -1.20 4.40 4.08
N PHE A 352 -1.99 4.92 3.14
CA PHE A 352 -1.76 4.77 1.71
C PHE A 352 -1.29 6.04 1.02
N VAL A 353 -1.07 7.11 1.76
CA VAL A 353 -0.54 8.38 1.22
C VAL A 353 0.97 8.28 0.97
N ASP A 354 1.40 8.82 -0.18
CA ASP A 354 2.79 9.17 -0.46
C ASP A 354 2.85 10.55 -1.17
N ARG A 355 2.73 11.62 -0.39
CA ARG A 355 2.79 12.99 -0.91
C ARG A 355 4.17 13.36 -1.46
N LEU A 356 5.23 12.79 -0.88
CA LEU A 356 6.59 13.06 -1.35
C LEU A 356 6.83 12.43 -2.72
N GLY A 357 6.47 11.16 -2.90
CA GLY A 357 6.55 10.47 -4.17
C GLY A 357 5.68 11.14 -5.23
N ALA A 358 4.40 11.40 -4.92
CA ALA A 358 3.49 12.11 -5.81
C ALA A 358 4.04 13.49 -6.23
N GLY A 359 4.56 14.28 -5.29
CA GLY A 359 5.15 15.60 -5.57
C GLY A 359 6.43 15.55 -6.41
N ARG A 360 7.14 14.41 -6.46
CA ARG A 360 8.24 14.21 -7.41
C ARG A 360 7.71 13.94 -8.82
N LEU A 361 6.57 13.25 -8.93
CA LEU A 361 5.94 12.97 -10.23
C LEU A 361 5.37 14.24 -10.87
N THR A 362 4.73 15.12 -10.09
CA THR A 362 4.16 16.38 -10.60
C THR A 362 5.21 17.38 -11.10
N ARG A 363 6.47 17.22 -10.73
CA ARG A 363 7.58 18.09 -11.17
C ARG A 363 8.38 17.50 -12.31
N ALA A 364 8.10 16.27 -12.69
CA ALA A 364 8.83 15.58 -13.73
C ALA A 364 8.28 16.00 -15.12
N GLN A 365 9.17 16.24 -16.07
CA GLN A 365 8.75 16.46 -17.46
C GLN A 365 8.13 15.19 -18.02
N VAL A 366 7.06 15.33 -18.79
CA VAL A 366 6.39 14.21 -19.45
C VAL A 366 6.72 14.27 -20.95
N GLN A 367 7.32 13.19 -21.45
CA GLN A 367 7.55 12.98 -22.89
C GLN A 367 6.38 12.16 -23.43
N VAL A 368 5.74 12.67 -24.48
CA VAL A 368 4.57 12.03 -25.12
C VAL A 368 5.07 11.31 -26.38
N GLU A 369 4.77 10.02 -26.48
CA GLU A 369 5.04 9.18 -27.64
C GLU A 369 3.79 8.88 -28.46
#